data_fb82414c1c0eccd4db733c205af63a4d
#
_entry.id   fb82414c1c0eccd4db733c205af63a4d
#
_cell.length_a   1.000
_cell.length_b   1.000
_cell.length_c   1.000
_cell.angle_alpha   90.00
_cell.angle_beta   90.00
_cell.angle_gamma   90.00
#
_symmetry.space_group_name_H-M   'P 1'
#
loop_
_entity.id
_entity.type
_entity.pdbx_description
1 polymer ?
#
loop_
_entity_poly.entity_id
_entity_poly.type
_entity_poly.pdbx_seq_one_letter_code
_entity_poly.pdbx_strand_id
1 'polypeptide(L)'
;RMDPNERAVYLTFDDGPIPEVTPWVLEVLEKHHIKATFFMVGDNIRKHPDEYRIVVEHGHRIGNHTFNHIRGFEYSNPDYLANARKVDEIIHSDLFRPPHGHMGFRQYYTLRYHYRIIMWDLVTRDYSKRMRPEQVLNNVKRYARNGSIITFHDSLKSWNNGNLQYALPRAIEFLKEEGYEFKVL
;
A
#
# COMPACT_ATOMS: atom_id res chain seq x y z
N ARG A 1 4.04 10.91 7.06
CA ARG A 1 3.24 12.02 6.54
C ARG A 1 4.10 12.86 5.59
N MET A 2 3.51 13.23 4.46
CA MET A 2 4.10 14.15 3.48
C MET A 2 3.90 15.61 3.93
N ASP A 3 3.92 16.58 3.02
CA ASP A 3 3.81 17.99 3.40
C ASP A 3 2.50 18.31 4.14
N PRO A 4 2.56 18.79 5.39
CA PRO A 4 1.37 19.12 6.17
C PRO A 4 0.66 20.40 5.72
N ASN A 5 1.30 21.22 4.90
CA ASN A 5 0.72 22.46 4.39
C ASN A 5 -0.06 22.22 3.09
N GLU A 6 0.11 21.08 2.47
CA GLU A 6 -0.55 20.73 1.23
C GLU A 6 -1.82 19.92 1.52
N ARG A 7 -2.97 20.38 0.98
CA ARG A 7 -4.25 19.67 1.13
C ARG A 7 -4.31 18.47 0.17
N ALA A 8 -3.38 17.55 0.38
CA ALA A 8 -3.23 16.34 -0.41
C ALA A 8 -3.21 15.10 0.48
N VAL A 9 -3.61 13.96 -0.08
CA VAL A 9 -3.50 12.63 0.51
C VAL A 9 -2.86 11.66 -0.47
N TYR A 10 -2.24 10.63 0.07
CA TYR A 10 -1.52 9.60 -0.68
C TYR A 10 -2.16 8.25 -0.37
N LEU A 11 -2.99 7.74 -1.29
CA LEU A 11 -3.52 6.40 -1.16
C LEU A 11 -2.44 5.37 -1.47
N THR A 12 -2.30 4.39 -0.59
CA THR A 12 -1.37 3.28 -0.78
C THR A 12 -2.08 1.95 -0.55
N PHE A 13 -1.64 0.93 -1.28
CA PHE A 13 -2.14 -0.43 -1.18
C PHE A 13 -0.99 -1.37 -0.90
N ASP A 14 -1.14 -2.26 0.06
CA ASP A 14 -0.13 -3.25 0.45
C ASP A 14 -0.63 -4.67 0.12
N ASP A 15 0.29 -5.62 -0.01
CA ASP A 15 0.11 -7.07 -0.15
C ASP A 15 -0.14 -7.61 -1.57
N GLY A 16 -0.61 -6.81 -2.52
CA GLY A 16 -0.86 -7.24 -3.90
C GLY A 16 0.41 -7.65 -4.70
N PRO A 17 0.25 -7.95 -5.99
CA PRO A 17 -1.01 -8.04 -6.72
C PRO A 17 -1.76 -9.35 -6.45
N ILE A 18 -3.10 -9.28 -6.44
CA ILE A 18 -4.01 -10.42 -6.25
C ILE A 18 -5.08 -10.39 -7.36
N PRO A 19 -5.26 -11.45 -8.15
CA PRO A 19 -6.16 -11.45 -9.31
C PRO A 19 -7.60 -11.07 -9.01
N GLU A 20 -8.12 -11.49 -7.85
CA GLU A 20 -9.49 -11.22 -7.42
C GLU A 20 -9.71 -9.80 -6.91
N VAL A 21 -8.63 -9.09 -6.53
CA VAL A 21 -8.73 -7.83 -5.78
C VAL A 21 -8.12 -6.66 -6.52
N THR A 22 -6.88 -6.80 -6.99
CA THR A 22 -6.11 -5.70 -7.58
C THR A 22 -6.82 -5.08 -8.81
N PRO A 23 -7.37 -5.85 -9.76
CA PRO A 23 -8.12 -5.28 -10.89
C PRO A 23 -9.32 -4.44 -10.44
N TRP A 24 -10.08 -4.90 -9.44
CA TRP A 24 -11.21 -4.14 -8.91
C TRP A 24 -10.76 -2.82 -8.25
N VAL A 25 -9.63 -2.83 -7.52
CA VAL A 25 -9.05 -1.59 -6.97
C VAL A 25 -8.73 -0.62 -8.09
N LEU A 26 -8.13 -1.09 -9.19
CA LEU A 26 -7.80 -0.26 -10.35
C LEU A 26 -9.05 0.36 -10.98
N GLU A 27 -10.13 -0.41 -11.15
CA GLU A 27 -11.41 0.10 -11.66
C GLU A 27 -11.97 1.23 -10.78
N VAL A 28 -11.91 1.07 -9.45
CA VAL A 28 -12.33 2.11 -8.51
C VAL A 28 -11.48 3.37 -8.67
N LEU A 29 -10.16 3.24 -8.73
CA LEU A 29 -9.25 4.37 -8.87
C LEU A 29 -9.45 5.09 -10.23
N GLU A 30 -9.63 4.33 -11.30
CA GLU A 30 -9.87 4.88 -12.63
C GLU A 30 -11.20 5.63 -12.72
N LYS A 31 -12.28 5.07 -12.18
CA LYS A 31 -13.59 5.74 -12.07
C LYS A 31 -13.49 7.10 -11.39
N HIS A 32 -12.60 7.24 -10.45
CA HIS A 32 -12.38 8.49 -9.73
C HIS A 32 -11.24 9.36 -10.31
N HIS A 33 -10.59 8.92 -11.41
CA HIS A 33 -9.47 9.60 -12.07
C HIS A 33 -8.31 9.92 -11.12
N ILE A 34 -7.97 8.98 -10.24
CA ILE A 34 -6.87 9.13 -9.28
C ILE A 34 -5.81 8.04 -9.45
N LYS A 35 -4.57 8.38 -9.07
CA LYS A 35 -3.46 7.44 -9.03
C LYS A 35 -3.07 7.16 -7.58
N ALA A 36 -2.49 5.98 -7.36
CA ALA A 36 -2.09 5.51 -6.03
C ALA A 36 -0.70 4.85 -6.09
N THR A 37 -0.19 4.47 -4.92
CA THR A 37 1.06 3.72 -4.80
C THR A 37 0.77 2.33 -4.26
N PHE A 38 1.30 1.29 -4.92
CA PHE A 38 1.14 -0.11 -4.55
C PHE A 38 2.47 -0.68 -4.04
N PHE A 39 2.50 -1.10 -2.78
CA PHE A 39 3.63 -1.82 -2.20
C PHE A 39 3.40 -3.31 -2.38
N MET A 40 4.06 -3.89 -3.37
CA MET A 40 3.78 -5.24 -3.85
C MET A 40 4.75 -6.28 -3.28
N VAL A 41 4.21 -7.46 -3.01
CA VAL A 41 4.97 -8.64 -2.58
C VAL A 41 5.58 -9.32 -3.80
N GLY A 42 6.90 -9.51 -3.82
CA GLY A 42 7.61 -10.03 -4.99
C GLY A 42 7.13 -11.40 -5.45
N ASP A 43 6.79 -12.31 -4.52
CA ASP A 43 6.24 -13.62 -4.85
C ASP A 43 4.86 -13.53 -5.51
N ASN A 44 4.05 -12.53 -5.14
CA ASN A 44 2.77 -12.27 -5.80
C ASN A 44 2.97 -11.72 -7.21
N ILE A 45 3.92 -10.81 -7.42
CA ILE A 45 4.27 -10.32 -8.77
C ILE A 45 4.70 -11.49 -9.67
N ARG A 46 5.54 -12.39 -9.14
CA ARG A 46 5.99 -13.57 -9.88
C ARG A 46 4.85 -14.51 -10.28
N LYS A 47 3.87 -14.68 -9.39
CA LYS A 47 2.70 -15.53 -9.60
C LYS A 47 1.62 -14.89 -10.49
N HIS A 48 1.53 -13.56 -10.44
CA HIS A 48 0.48 -12.76 -11.06
C HIS A 48 1.08 -11.61 -11.89
N PRO A 49 1.91 -11.93 -12.90
CA PRO A 49 2.61 -10.91 -13.69
C PRO A 49 1.66 -10.03 -14.52
N ASP A 50 0.50 -10.54 -14.90
CA ASP A 50 -0.49 -9.79 -15.66
C ASP A 50 -1.14 -8.69 -14.80
N GLU A 51 -1.50 -9.00 -13.56
CA GLU A 51 -2.04 -8.03 -12.61
C GLU A 51 -1.00 -6.94 -12.27
N TYR A 52 0.26 -7.32 -12.10
CA TYR A 52 1.35 -6.35 -11.95
C TYR A 52 1.46 -5.42 -13.16
N ARG A 53 1.45 -5.98 -14.37
CA ARG A 53 1.55 -5.20 -15.62
C ARG A 53 0.42 -4.18 -15.74
N ILE A 54 -0.82 -4.59 -15.45
CA ILE A 54 -1.99 -3.69 -15.49
C ILE A 54 -1.81 -2.51 -14.53
N VAL A 55 -1.30 -2.72 -13.32
CA VAL A 55 -1.05 -1.63 -12.37
C VAL A 55 -0.06 -0.62 -12.92
N VAL A 56 1.03 -1.09 -13.55
CA VAL A 56 2.04 -0.23 -14.18
C VAL A 56 1.47 0.52 -15.38
N GLU A 57 0.75 -0.16 -16.28
CA GLU A 57 0.14 0.42 -17.48
C GLU A 57 -0.90 1.50 -17.14
N HIS A 58 -1.60 1.36 -16.03
CA HIS A 58 -2.51 2.39 -15.51
C HIS A 58 -1.79 3.57 -14.84
N GLY A 59 -0.46 3.60 -14.85
CA GLY A 59 0.34 4.72 -14.36
C GLY A 59 0.35 4.88 -12.85
N HIS A 60 0.16 3.81 -12.11
CA HIS A 60 0.31 3.80 -10.65
C HIS A 60 1.79 3.64 -10.25
N ARG A 61 2.15 4.14 -9.08
CA ARG A 61 3.48 3.97 -8.51
C ARG A 61 3.63 2.61 -7.85
N ILE A 62 4.78 1.98 -8.00
CA ILE A 62 5.09 0.67 -7.39
C ILE A 62 6.15 0.85 -6.32
N GLY A 63 6.01 0.14 -5.21
CA GLY A 63 6.99 0.01 -4.14
C GLY A 63 7.26 -1.45 -3.78
N ASN A 64 8.42 -1.69 -3.19
CA ASN A 64 8.86 -3.00 -2.72
C ASN A 64 8.26 -3.30 -1.33
N HIS A 65 7.61 -4.47 -1.18
CA HIS A 65 7.03 -4.97 0.09
C HIS A 65 7.64 -6.31 0.52
N THR A 66 8.94 -6.50 0.27
CA THR A 66 9.72 -7.74 0.39
C THR A 66 9.24 -8.84 -0.58
N PHE A 67 10.06 -9.87 -0.78
CA PHE A 67 9.70 -10.93 -1.72
C PHE A 67 8.65 -11.89 -1.14
N ASN A 68 8.77 -12.27 0.15
CA ASN A 68 7.87 -13.23 0.80
C ASN A 68 7.02 -12.61 1.93
N HIS A 69 6.86 -11.29 1.96
CA HIS A 69 6.07 -10.60 3.00
C HIS A 69 6.54 -10.93 4.42
N ILE A 70 7.87 -10.97 4.64
CA ILE A 70 8.47 -11.38 5.91
C ILE A 70 8.60 -10.21 6.90
N ARG A 71 8.52 -10.51 8.20
CA ARG A 71 8.69 -9.54 9.28
C ARG A 71 10.16 -9.40 9.65
N GLY A 72 10.67 -8.17 9.69
CA GLY A 72 12.09 -7.92 9.93
C GLY A 72 12.61 -8.46 11.26
N PHE A 73 11.79 -8.47 12.31
CA PHE A 73 12.21 -8.97 13.64
C PHE A 73 12.25 -10.51 13.76
N GLU A 74 11.67 -11.23 12.80
CA GLU A 74 11.61 -12.71 12.81
C GLU A 74 12.74 -13.34 11.98
N TYR A 75 13.55 -12.52 11.28
CA TYR A 75 14.61 -12.99 10.38
C TYR A 75 15.94 -12.35 10.71
N SER A 76 17.02 -13.07 10.41
CA SER A 76 18.37 -12.50 10.48
C SER A 76 18.50 -11.30 9.54
N ASN A 77 19.42 -10.38 9.84
CA ASN A 77 19.63 -9.23 8.96
C ASN A 77 20.00 -9.64 7.53
N PRO A 78 20.93 -10.57 7.28
CA PRO A 78 21.24 -11.02 5.92
C PRO A 78 20.03 -11.59 5.19
N ASP A 79 19.22 -12.43 5.83
CA ASP A 79 18.06 -13.08 5.21
C ASP A 79 16.98 -12.06 4.86
N TYR A 80 16.69 -11.11 5.76
CA TYR A 80 15.74 -10.05 5.49
C TYR A 80 16.17 -9.15 4.33
N LEU A 81 17.45 -8.76 4.32
CA LEU A 81 18.01 -7.91 3.27
C LEU A 81 18.03 -8.64 1.91
N ALA A 82 18.38 -9.93 1.89
CA ALA A 82 18.33 -10.73 0.69
C ALA A 82 16.89 -10.84 0.16
N ASN A 83 15.92 -11.05 1.04
CA ASN A 83 14.50 -11.13 0.68
C ASN A 83 13.97 -9.79 0.11
N ALA A 84 14.35 -8.68 0.72
CA ALA A 84 13.98 -7.35 0.22
C ALA A 84 14.59 -7.08 -1.17
N ARG A 85 15.89 -7.33 -1.34
CA ARG A 85 16.59 -7.09 -2.61
C ARG A 85 16.19 -8.02 -3.74
N LYS A 86 15.70 -9.20 -3.44
CA LYS A 86 15.21 -10.14 -4.46
C LYS A 86 14.07 -9.55 -5.30
N VAL A 87 13.35 -8.60 -4.78
CA VAL A 87 12.29 -7.88 -5.53
C VAL A 87 12.87 -7.02 -6.63
N ASP A 88 14.10 -6.50 -6.48
CA ASP A 88 14.76 -5.65 -7.48
C ASP A 88 15.10 -6.42 -8.78
N GLU A 89 15.08 -7.75 -8.74
CA GLU A 89 15.21 -8.59 -9.94
C GLU A 89 13.95 -8.54 -10.82
N ILE A 90 12.82 -8.08 -10.27
CA ILE A 90 11.50 -8.08 -10.92
C ILE A 90 11.02 -6.67 -11.20
N ILE A 91 11.22 -5.74 -10.25
CA ILE A 91 10.78 -4.36 -10.37
C ILE A 91 11.92 -3.38 -10.06
N HIS A 92 11.87 -2.21 -10.67
CA HIS A 92 12.74 -1.10 -10.31
C HIS A 92 11.93 -0.03 -9.56
N SER A 93 12.19 0.09 -8.26
CA SER A 93 11.54 1.08 -7.42
C SER A 93 12.50 1.62 -6.37
N ASP A 94 12.40 2.91 -6.11
CA ASP A 94 13.08 3.60 -5.01
C ASP A 94 12.28 3.56 -3.70
N LEU A 95 11.07 2.96 -3.71
CA LEU A 95 10.18 2.91 -2.55
C LEU A 95 10.22 1.52 -1.89
N PHE A 96 10.30 1.52 -0.56
CA PHE A 96 10.22 0.30 0.25
C PHE A 96 9.28 0.52 1.44
N ARG A 97 8.42 -0.44 1.70
CA ARG A 97 7.62 -0.51 2.93
C ARG A 97 7.84 -1.84 3.62
N PRO A 98 8.29 -1.86 4.89
CA PRO A 98 8.45 -3.11 5.62
C PRO A 98 7.09 -3.74 5.93
N PRO A 99 6.89 -5.05 5.68
CA PRO A 99 5.67 -5.74 6.08
C PRO A 99 5.37 -5.55 7.57
N HIS A 100 4.10 -5.30 7.88
CA HIS A 100 3.62 -5.00 9.25
C HIS A 100 4.28 -3.79 9.92
N GLY A 101 5.08 -3.01 9.21
CA GLY A 101 5.91 -1.95 9.81
C GLY A 101 7.08 -2.46 10.63
N HIS A 102 7.42 -3.75 10.53
CA HIS A 102 8.44 -4.41 11.34
C HIS A 102 9.79 -4.46 10.62
N MET A 103 10.76 -3.71 11.12
CA MET A 103 12.12 -3.67 10.60
C MET A 103 13.13 -3.35 11.72
N GLY A 104 14.21 -4.13 11.80
CA GLY A 104 15.29 -3.89 12.74
C GLY A 104 16.17 -2.69 12.36
N PHE A 105 16.87 -2.10 13.34
CA PHE A 105 17.73 -0.93 13.09
C PHE A 105 18.78 -1.17 11.99
N ARG A 106 19.48 -2.30 12.02
CA ARG A 106 20.49 -2.63 11.01
C ARG A 106 19.89 -2.81 9.63
N GLN A 107 18.69 -3.41 9.54
CA GLN A 107 17.95 -3.56 8.29
C GLN A 107 17.58 -2.17 7.74
N TYR A 108 17.06 -1.29 8.59
CA TYR A 108 16.73 0.09 8.22
C TYR A 108 17.97 0.84 7.70
N TYR A 109 19.07 0.85 8.46
CA TYR A 109 20.28 1.58 8.04
C TYR A 109 20.86 1.07 6.73
N THR A 110 20.71 -0.22 6.40
CA THR A 110 21.16 -0.77 5.12
C THR A 110 20.22 -0.41 3.99
N LEU A 111 18.90 -0.59 4.18
CA LEU A 111 17.91 -0.39 3.10
C LEU A 111 17.73 1.09 2.74
N ARG A 112 17.88 2.02 3.69
CA ARG A 112 17.74 3.46 3.44
C ARG A 112 18.73 4.05 2.43
N TYR A 113 19.82 3.36 2.14
CA TYR A 113 20.78 3.78 1.10
C TYR A 113 20.28 3.45 -0.32
N HIS A 114 19.33 2.54 -0.44
CA HIS A 114 18.79 2.07 -1.72
C HIS A 114 17.34 2.48 -1.92
N TYR A 115 16.59 2.68 -0.82
CA TYR A 115 15.17 2.96 -0.85
C TYR A 115 14.79 4.13 0.05
N ARG A 116 13.76 4.84 -0.36
CA ARG A 116 12.96 5.69 0.53
C ARG A 116 12.03 4.78 1.34
N ILE A 117 12.27 4.69 2.64
CA ILE A 117 11.45 3.87 3.53
C ILE A 117 10.16 4.60 3.83
N ILE A 118 9.06 4.07 3.37
CA ILE A 118 7.73 4.67 3.46
C ILE A 118 6.88 3.93 4.49
N MET A 119 6.53 4.62 5.54
CA MET A 119 5.53 4.17 6.51
C MET A 119 4.17 4.77 6.18
N TRP A 120 3.28 4.88 7.15
CA TRP A 120 1.93 5.42 7.00
C TRP A 120 1.60 6.41 8.13
N ASP A 121 0.59 7.23 7.91
CA ASP A 121 -0.08 8.00 8.96
C ASP A 121 -1.31 7.26 9.45
N LEU A 122 -2.00 6.61 8.52
CA LEU A 122 -3.27 5.95 8.77
C LEU A 122 -3.30 4.58 8.10
N VAL A 123 -3.40 3.51 8.90
CA VAL A 123 -3.82 2.19 8.44
C VAL A 123 -5.32 2.06 8.64
N THR A 124 -6.05 1.80 7.59
CA THR A 124 -7.52 1.69 7.62
C THR A 124 -8.02 0.49 8.40
N ARG A 125 -7.18 -0.56 8.52
CA ARG A 125 -7.47 -1.86 9.15
C ARG A 125 -8.54 -2.66 8.40
N ASP A 126 -8.65 -2.46 7.12
CA ASP A 126 -9.57 -3.16 6.22
C ASP A 126 -9.39 -4.69 6.22
N TYR A 127 -8.18 -5.19 6.48
CA TYR A 127 -7.88 -6.62 6.65
C TYR A 127 -8.45 -7.25 7.92
N SER A 128 -8.93 -6.45 8.87
CA SER A 128 -9.31 -6.97 10.19
C SER A 128 -10.73 -7.54 10.20
N LYS A 129 -10.85 -8.82 10.50
CA LYS A 129 -12.16 -9.50 10.71
C LYS A 129 -12.95 -8.96 11.92
N ARG A 130 -12.29 -8.20 12.81
CA ARG A 130 -12.92 -7.57 13.98
C ARG A 130 -13.50 -6.19 13.69
N MET A 131 -13.18 -5.62 12.52
CA MET A 131 -13.68 -4.32 12.08
C MET A 131 -14.92 -4.51 11.21
N ARG A 132 -15.93 -3.68 11.44
CA ARG A 132 -17.04 -3.55 10.49
C ARG A 132 -16.66 -2.57 9.38
N PRO A 133 -17.22 -2.71 8.17
CA PRO A 133 -16.88 -1.84 7.03
C PRO A 133 -17.02 -0.34 7.34
N GLU A 134 -18.06 0.05 8.10
CA GLU A 134 -18.30 1.44 8.51
C GLU A 134 -17.18 1.96 9.44
N GLN A 135 -16.61 1.11 10.27
CA GLN A 135 -15.51 1.49 11.16
C GLN A 135 -14.22 1.74 10.38
N VAL A 136 -13.98 0.96 9.32
CA VAL A 136 -12.85 1.17 8.39
C VAL A 136 -12.99 2.54 7.71
N LEU A 137 -14.17 2.85 7.17
CA LEU A 137 -14.46 4.18 6.60
C LEU A 137 -14.29 5.29 7.64
N ASN A 138 -14.81 5.09 8.85
CA ASN A 138 -14.71 6.07 9.92
C ASN A 138 -13.26 6.34 10.36
N ASN A 139 -12.34 5.36 10.24
CA ASN A 139 -10.92 5.61 10.45
C ASN A 139 -10.40 6.65 9.45
N VAL A 140 -10.78 6.57 8.17
CA VAL A 140 -10.39 7.57 7.18
C VAL A 140 -11.00 8.93 7.52
N LYS A 141 -12.31 8.99 7.76
CA LYS A 141 -13.03 10.24 8.08
C LYS A 141 -12.46 10.97 9.29
N ARG A 142 -12.03 10.22 10.30
CA ARG A 142 -11.58 10.78 11.58
C ARG A 142 -10.11 11.19 11.58
N TYR A 143 -9.26 10.47 10.85
CA TYR A 143 -7.81 10.59 11.00
C TYR A 143 -7.09 11.10 9.76
N ALA A 144 -7.74 11.16 8.60
CA ALA A 144 -7.14 11.77 7.42
C ALA A 144 -6.90 13.27 7.64
N ARG A 145 -5.75 13.72 7.20
CA ARG A 145 -5.30 15.12 7.31
C ARG A 145 -4.32 15.45 6.18
N ASN A 146 -3.99 16.70 6.03
CA ASN A 146 -3.05 17.17 5.00
C ASN A 146 -1.75 16.35 5.01
N GLY A 147 -1.35 15.85 3.85
CA GLY A 147 -0.14 15.04 3.66
C GLY A 147 -0.25 13.60 4.16
N SER A 148 -1.45 13.12 4.54
CA SER A 148 -1.62 11.75 5.06
C SER A 148 -1.31 10.68 4.02
N ILE A 149 -0.51 9.70 4.43
CA ILE A 149 -0.33 8.43 3.73
C ILE A 149 -1.34 7.45 4.32
N ILE A 150 -2.34 7.09 3.52
CA ILE A 150 -3.47 6.24 3.91
C ILE A 150 -3.28 4.86 3.30
N THR A 151 -3.27 3.83 4.14
CA THR A 151 -2.99 2.45 3.70
C THR A 151 -4.25 1.59 3.76
N PHE A 152 -4.63 1.07 2.60
CA PHE A 152 -5.52 -0.06 2.37
C PHE A 152 -4.69 -1.29 1.97
N HIS A 153 -5.34 -2.44 1.80
CA HIS A 153 -4.67 -3.67 1.38
C HIS A 153 -5.45 -4.31 0.22
N ASP A 154 -4.79 -4.47 -0.93
CA ASP A 154 -5.32 -5.25 -2.04
C ASP A 154 -5.03 -6.74 -1.82
N SER A 155 -5.64 -7.29 -0.78
CA SER A 155 -5.43 -8.65 -0.28
C SER A 155 -6.74 -9.40 -0.09
N LEU A 156 -6.68 -10.73 -0.14
CA LEU A 156 -7.85 -11.59 0.11
C LEU A 156 -8.44 -11.40 1.52
N LYS A 157 -7.65 -10.97 2.50
CA LYS A 157 -8.15 -10.69 3.85
C LYS A 157 -9.10 -9.51 3.86
N SER A 158 -8.76 -8.44 3.15
CA SER A 158 -9.57 -7.22 3.04
C SER A 158 -10.76 -7.42 2.10
N TRP A 159 -10.61 -8.30 1.11
CA TRP A 159 -11.65 -8.67 0.17
C TRP A 159 -12.73 -9.53 0.80
N ASN A 160 -12.34 -10.66 1.41
CA ASN A 160 -13.27 -11.67 1.90
C ASN A 160 -14.13 -11.21 3.08
N ASN A 161 -13.74 -10.17 3.80
CA ASN A 161 -14.54 -9.58 4.89
C ASN A 161 -15.44 -8.42 4.45
N GLY A 162 -15.37 -8.01 3.15
CA GLY A 162 -16.17 -6.93 2.58
C GLY A 162 -15.74 -5.52 2.96
N ASN A 163 -14.70 -5.37 3.76
CA ASN A 163 -14.28 -4.06 4.28
C ASN A 163 -13.73 -3.15 3.17
N LEU A 164 -12.89 -3.69 2.29
CA LEU A 164 -12.30 -2.93 1.20
C LEU A 164 -13.36 -2.42 0.22
N GLN A 165 -14.28 -3.30 -0.21
CA GLN A 165 -15.32 -2.96 -1.19
C GLN A 165 -16.27 -1.87 -0.67
N TYR A 166 -16.56 -1.90 0.63
CA TYR A 166 -17.40 -0.88 1.24
C TYR A 166 -16.65 0.44 1.45
N ALA A 167 -15.45 0.36 2.02
CA ALA A 167 -14.78 1.55 2.54
C ALA A 167 -14.02 2.33 1.46
N LEU A 168 -13.35 1.68 0.50
CA LEU A 168 -12.49 2.36 -0.47
C LEU A 168 -13.23 3.40 -1.31
N PRO A 169 -14.31 3.09 -2.05
CA PRO A 169 -14.98 4.10 -2.87
C PRO A 169 -15.54 5.25 -2.03
N ARG A 170 -16.13 4.94 -0.88
CA ARG A 170 -16.70 5.96 0.02
C ARG A 170 -15.63 6.85 0.68
N ALA A 171 -14.46 6.29 0.95
CA ALA A 171 -13.32 7.07 1.46
C ALA A 171 -12.81 8.05 0.40
N ILE A 172 -12.73 7.62 -0.86
CA ILE A 172 -12.33 8.49 -1.97
C ILE A 172 -13.34 9.62 -2.16
N GLU A 173 -14.63 9.31 -2.18
CA GLU A 173 -15.72 10.32 -2.28
C GLU A 173 -15.61 11.34 -1.15
N PHE A 174 -15.55 10.87 0.08
CA PHE A 174 -15.40 11.76 1.26
C PHE A 174 -14.16 12.65 1.16
N LEU A 175 -12.99 12.10 0.82
CA LEU A 175 -11.77 12.88 0.72
C LEU A 175 -11.84 13.94 -0.39
N LYS A 176 -12.52 13.66 -1.50
CA LYS A 176 -12.78 14.64 -2.56
C LYS A 176 -13.74 15.74 -2.10
N GLU A 177 -14.82 15.38 -1.40
CA GLU A 177 -15.76 16.34 -0.82
C GLU A 177 -15.07 17.27 0.18
N GLU A 178 -14.12 16.74 0.95
CA GLU A 178 -13.27 17.53 1.85
C GLU A 178 -12.20 18.37 1.11
N GLY A 179 -12.12 18.28 -0.22
CA GLY A 179 -11.20 19.08 -1.04
C GLY A 179 -9.75 18.58 -1.03
N TYR A 180 -9.52 17.31 -0.76
CA TYR A 180 -8.17 16.73 -0.88
C TYR A 180 -7.83 16.38 -2.32
N GLU A 181 -6.61 16.73 -2.72
CA GLU A 181 -5.97 16.20 -3.91
C GLU A 181 -5.36 14.82 -3.64
N PHE A 182 -5.36 13.94 -4.65
CA PHE A 182 -4.74 12.62 -4.55
C PHE A 182 -3.41 12.63 -5.29
N LYS A 183 -2.34 12.30 -4.57
CA LYS A 183 -0.98 12.27 -5.11
C LYS A 183 -0.34 10.89 -4.92
N VAL A 184 0.70 10.62 -5.71
CA VAL A 184 1.57 9.43 -5.56
C VAL A 184 2.84 9.79 -4.80
N LEU A 185 3.48 8.80 -4.16
CA LEU A 185 4.71 8.95 -3.37
C LEU A 185 5.94 9.17 -4.25
#